data_4039e0094a5d8c388315c066137c164c
#
_entry.id   4039e0094a5d8c388315c066137c164c
#
_cell.length_a   1.000
_cell.length_b   1.000
_cell.length_c   1.000
_cell.angle_alpha   90.00
_cell.angle_beta   90.00
_cell.angle_gamma   90.00
#
_symmetry.space_group_name_H-M   'P 1'
#
loop_
_entity.id
_entity.type
_entity.pdbx_description
1 polymer ?
#
loop_
_entity_poly.entity_id
_entity_poly.type
_entity_poly.pdbx_seq_one_letter_code
_entity_poly.pdbx_strand_id
1 'polypeptide(L)'
;MAVIGVSTTHDHHPANVIYNKNHLRYPVQTFAVNPKGGQLNRAPVYRSVGQIETAVDLAVIAVRSRFVPDVVAQCIEKGVKGAVIISGGFAETGDKDLQKEVTDLAAQADFPFVGPNCLGIYSPDAVDTFFLPGERIIHPKKGNIGFVSQSGGVLVDQMVKFAGQGIGVSAAVSIGNKACIRETHMIDWFEQDLGTRVIAFYIEGFECREGREFIKRAHTCTKPIVVLKAGKTARGIAAASSHTASVAGDYRVFSQIMAQHCVAEADTEYELTSFCEALSCYPKGSSGHIGIVSLSGGHGVVAADACGHHGLDIPEIAEQ
;
A
#
# COMPACT_ATOMS: atom_id res chain seq x y z
N MET A 1 7.70 -17.83 5.09
CA MET A 1 6.99 -16.77 5.85
C MET A 1 6.49 -17.32 7.18
N ALA A 2 6.67 -16.59 8.28
CA ALA A 2 6.09 -16.97 9.59
C ALA A 2 4.90 -16.05 9.91
N VAL A 3 3.77 -16.60 10.33
CA VAL A 3 2.60 -15.86 10.80
C VAL A 3 2.51 -16.00 12.32
N ILE A 4 2.77 -14.92 13.04
CA ILE A 4 2.92 -14.88 14.50
C ILE A 4 1.64 -14.31 15.12
N GLY A 5 1.06 -15.08 16.04
CA GLY A 5 -0.21 -14.74 16.68
C GLY A 5 -1.40 -15.55 16.16
N VAL A 6 -1.17 -16.69 15.50
CA VAL A 6 -2.26 -17.58 15.08
C VAL A 6 -3.04 -18.10 16.29
N SER A 7 -4.31 -18.44 16.10
CA SER A 7 -5.17 -19.00 17.13
C SER A 7 -5.41 -20.50 16.88
N THR A 8 -5.28 -21.31 17.90
CA THR A 8 -5.63 -22.75 17.84
C THR A 8 -7.08 -23.01 18.28
N THR A 9 -7.83 -21.96 18.63
CA THR A 9 -9.21 -22.09 19.15
C THR A 9 -10.23 -21.26 18.38
N HIS A 10 -9.79 -20.33 17.52
CA HIS A 10 -10.66 -19.44 16.74
C HIS A 10 -10.23 -19.44 15.26
N ASP A 11 -10.90 -20.21 14.43
CA ASP A 11 -10.54 -20.40 13.01
C ASP A 11 -10.56 -19.09 12.21
N HIS A 12 -11.46 -18.17 12.54
CA HIS A 12 -11.58 -16.86 11.89
C HIS A 12 -10.67 -15.76 12.50
N HIS A 13 -9.68 -16.14 13.32
CA HIS A 13 -8.72 -15.17 13.83
C HIS A 13 -7.94 -14.52 12.67
N PRO A 14 -7.71 -13.19 12.69
CA PRO A 14 -7.00 -12.49 11.61
C PRO A 14 -5.69 -13.16 11.15
N ALA A 15 -4.86 -13.60 12.08
CA ALA A 15 -3.62 -14.33 11.75
C ALA A 15 -3.89 -15.67 11.06
N ASN A 16 -4.98 -16.38 11.41
CA ASN A 16 -5.35 -17.64 10.75
C ASN A 16 -5.80 -17.40 9.32
N VAL A 17 -6.51 -16.31 9.05
CA VAL A 17 -6.90 -15.91 7.68
C VAL A 17 -5.66 -15.71 6.82
N ILE A 18 -4.66 -14.99 7.33
CA ILE A 18 -3.38 -14.76 6.63
C ILE A 18 -2.66 -16.09 6.39
N TYR A 19 -2.51 -16.91 7.45
CA TYR A 19 -1.83 -18.20 7.35
C TYR A 19 -2.50 -19.10 6.31
N ASN A 20 -3.81 -19.32 6.43
CA ASN A 20 -4.57 -20.23 5.56
C ASN A 20 -4.53 -19.78 4.09
N LYS A 21 -4.72 -18.48 3.85
CA LYS A 21 -4.72 -17.92 2.52
C LYS A 21 -3.38 -18.13 1.81
N ASN A 22 -2.28 -17.85 2.49
CA ASN A 22 -0.95 -18.01 1.91
C ASN A 22 -0.59 -19.49 1.78
N HIS A 23 -0.90 -20.32 2.76
CA HIS A 23 -0.63 -21.75 2.72
C HIS A 23 -1.35 -22.48 1.57
N LEU A 24 -2.57 -22.03 1.23
CA LEU A 24 -3.42 -22.71 0.24
C LEU A 24 -3.33 -22.13 -1.18
N ARG A 25 -2.97 -20.86 -1.33
CA ARG A 25 -3.14 -20.15 -2.60
C ARG A 25 -1.86 -19.52 -3.17
N TYR A 26 -0.81 -19.39 -2.36
CA TYR A 26 0.42 -18.70 -2.78
C TYR A 26 1.62 -19.65 -2.72
N PRO A 27 2.63 -19.46 -3.59
CA PRO A 27 3.84 -20.28 -3.64
C PRO A 27 4.82 -19.91 -2.52
N VAL A 28 4.31 -19.78 -1.29
CA VAL A 28 5.09 -19.38 -0.11
C VAL A 28 4.95 -20.44 0.99
N GLN A 29 6.06 -20.94 1.47
CA GLN A 29 6.06 -21.83 2.64
C GLN A 29 5.67 -21.03 3.88
N THR A 30 4.60 -21.45 4.58
CA THR A 30 4.05 -20.74 5.72
C THR A 30 4.21 -21.53 7.01
N PHE A 31 4.59 -20.84 8.09
CA PHE A 31 4.74 -21.39 9.44
C PHE A 31 3.82 -20.66 10.39
N ALA A 32 3.06 -21.40 11.19
CA ALA A 32 2.18 -20.87 12.22
C ALA A 32 2.94 -20.75 13.54
N VAL A 33 2.87 -19.59 14.22
CA VAL A 33 3.57 -19.35 15.48
C VAL A 33 2.61 -18.83 16.54
N ASN A 34 2.60 -19.52 17.71
CA ASN A 34 1.87 -19.09 18.92
C ASN A 34 2.57 -19.70 20.16
N PRO A 35 2.80 -18.94 21.24
CA PRO A 35 3.49 -19.45 22.46
C PRO A 35 2.85 -20.69 23.09
N LYS A 36 1.57 -20.93 22.87
CA LYS A 36 0.87 -22.13 23.37
C LYS A 36 1.25 -23.40 22.59
N GLY A 37 1.78 -23.26 21.37
CA GLY A 37 2.00 -24.39 20.47
C GLY A 37 0.70 -25.02 20.01
N GLY A 38 0.75 -26.30 19.62
CA GLY A 38 -0.41 -27.06 19.17
C GLY A 38 -0.42 -27.36 17.68
N GLN A 39 -1.58 -27.41 17.07
CA GLN A 39 -1.75 -27.66 15.64
C GLN A 39 -2.77 -26.68 15.04
N LEU A 40 -2.53 -26.26 13.81
CA LEU A 40 -3.45 -25.51 12.96
C LEU A 40 -3.55 -26.23 11.61
N ASN A 41 -4.76 -26.68 11.23
CA ASN A 41 -4.98 -27.45 10.00
C ASN A 41 -4.04 -28.66 9.85
N ARG A 42 -3.79 -29.39 10.92
CA ARG A 42 -2.87 -30.54 11.02
C ARG A 42 -1.38 -30.19 10.88
N ALA A 43 -1.03 -28.92 10.69
CA ALA A 43 0.34 -28.45 10.70
C ALA A 43 0.78 -28.05 12.12
N PRO A 44 2.06 -28.22 12.48
CA PRO A 44 2.56 -27.82 13.78
C PRO A 44 2.50 -26.30 13.96
N VAL A 45 2.13 -25.86 15.17
CA VAL A 45 2.25 -24.46 15.59
C VAL A 45 3.51 -24.35 16.46
N TYR A 46 4.49 -23.59 15.98
CA TYR A 46 5.74 -23.35 16.68
C TYR A 46 5.51 -22.39 17.86
N ARG A 47 6.20 -22.60 18.97
CA ARG A 47 6.05 -21.73 20.15
C ARG A 47 6.76 -20.38 20.00
N SER A 48 7.78 -20.31 19.16
CA SER A 48 8.51 -19.10 18.80
C SER A 48 9.02 -19.19 17.36
N VAL A 49 9.36 -18.05 16.74
CA VAL A 49 9.95 -18.03 15.40
C VAL A 49 11.33 -18.72 15.40
N GLY A 50 12.05 -18.68 16.52
CA GLY A 50 13.35 -19.34 16.68
C GLY A 50 13.30 -20.88 16.56
N GLN A 51 12.16 -21.52 16.83
CA GLN A 51 11.99 -22.97 16.68
C GLN A 51 11.81 -23.44 15.23
N ILE A 52 11.62 -22.54 14.29
CA ILE A 52 11.51 -22.88 12.87
C ILE A 52 12.93 -23.17 12.36
N GLU A 53 13.20 -24.40 11.94
CA GLU A 53 14.56 -24.80 11.50
C GLU A 53 14.97 -24.12 10.20
N THR A 54 14.04 -23.94 9.26
CA THR A 54 14.27 -23.29 7.97
C THR A 54 14.42 -21.77 8.09
N ALA A 55 15.06 -21.17 7.10
CA ALA A 55 15.13 -19.70 6.99
C ALA A 55 13.72 -19.11 6.81
N VAL A 56 13.50 -17.98 7.43
CA VAL A 56 12.26 -17.20 7.33
C VAL A 56 12.59 -15.83 6.74
N ASP A 57 12.03 -15.52 5.57
CA ASP A 57 12.28 -14.24 4.94
C ASP A 57 11.33 -13.14 5.44
N LEU A 58 10.08 -13.49 5.72
CA LEU A 58 9.05 -12.54 6.14
C LEU A 58 8.34 -13.02 7.40
N ALA A 59 8.24 -12.14 8.40
CA ALA A 59 7.37 -12.33 9.56
C ALA A 59 6.11 -11.46 9.44
N VAL A 60 4.93 -12.04 9.64
CA VAL A 60 3.68 -11.30 9.79
C VAL A 60 3.29 -11.33 11.26
N ILE A 61 3.30 -10.18 11.91
CA ILE A 61 3.12 -10.03 13.35
C ILE A 61 1.70 -9.52 13.64
N ALA A 62 0.88 -10.37 14.23
CA ALA A 62 -0.51 -10.11 14.58
C ALA A 62 -0.79 -10.46 16.06
N VAL A 63 0.00 -9.91 16.96
CA VAL A 63 -0.12 -10.08 18.42
C VAL A 63 -0.58 -8.78 19.07
N ARG A 64 -0.91 -8.78 20.37
CA ARG A 64 -1.17 -7.53 21.10
C ARG A 64 0.08 -6.65 21.09
N SER A 65 -0.10 -5.34 20.92
CA SER A 65 1.00 -4.37 20.76
C SER A 65 2.15 -4.52 21.77
N ARG A 66 1.83 -4.72 23.04
CA ARG A 66 2.81 -4.90 24.13
C ARG A 66 3.78 -6.07 23.94
N PHE A 67 3.45 -7.04 23.09
CA PHE A 67 4.32 -8.19 22.82
C PHE A 67 5.13 -8.03 21.52
N VAL A 68 4.88 -6.95 20.76
CA VAL A 68 5.54 -6.74 19.47
C VAL A 68 7.05 -6.52 19.63
N PRO A 69 7.56 -5.75 20.61
CA PRO A 69 9.02 -5.60 20.81
C PRO A 69 9.73 -6.94 20.98
N ASP A 70 9.22 -7.82 21.85
CA ASP A 70 9.80 -9.15 22.10
C ASP A 70 9.78 -10.01 20.83
N VAL A 71 8.69 -9.95 20.06
CA VAL A 71 8.56 -10.72 18.81
C VAL A 71 9.51 -10.20 17.74
N VAL A 72 9.68 -8.87 17.63
CA VAL A 72 10.65 -8.26 16.71
C VAL A 72 12.08 -8.68 17.09
N ALA A 73 12.43 -8.64 18.37
CA ALA A 73 13.73 -9.11 18.85
C ALA A 73 13.99 -10.60 18.47
N GLN A 74 13.00 -11.47 18.66
CA GLN A 74 13.10 -12.88 18.24
C GLN A 74 13.25 -13.04 16.71
N CYS A 75 12.57 -12.19 15.91
CA CYS A 75 12.73 -12.21 14.46
C CYS A 75 14.14 -11.78 14.03
N ILE A 76 14.70 -10.76 14.67
CA ILE A 76 16.06 -10.27 14.44
C ILE A 76 17.08 -11.39 14.80
N GLU A 77 16.95 -11.99 15.97
CA GLU A 77 17.83 -13.09 16.42
C GLU A 77 17.77 -14.29 15.46
N LYS A 78 16.57 -14.61 14.94
CA LYS A 78 16.38 -15.69 13.95
C LYS A 78 16.98 -15.34 12.57
N GLY A 79 17.28 -14.08 12.29
CA GLY A 79 17.75 -13.62 10.98
C GLY A 79 16.62 -13.51 9.94
N VAL A 80 15.40 -13.22 10.38
CA VAL A 80 14.28 -12.89 9.48
C VAL A 80 14.63 -11.62 8.70
N LYS A 81 14.28 -11.57 7.41
CA LYS A 81 14.68 -10.46 6.52
C LYS A 81 13.84 -9.20 6.69
N GLY A 82 12.62 -9.31 7.20
CA GLY A 82 11.76 -8.18 7.47
C GLY A 82 10.40 -8.61 7.97
N ALA A 83 9.57 -7.63 8.37
CA ALA A 83 8.27 -7.92 8.94
C ALA A 83 7.14 -7.05 8.38
N VAL A 84 5.91 -7.55 8.52
CA VAL A 84 4.67 -6.78 8.45
C VAL A 84 4.04 -6.81 9.84
N ILE A 85 3.93 -5.64 10.47
CA ILE A 85 3.34 -5.50 11.81
C ILE A 85 1.90 -5.02 11.65
N ILE A 86 0.95 -5.98 11.69
CA ILE A 86 -0.49 -5.69 11.55
C ILE A 86 -1.07 -5.10 12.83
N SER A 87 -0.48 -5.45 13.95
CA SER A 87 -0.92 -5.03 15.28
C SER A 87 -1.11 -3.51 15.37
N GLY A 88 -2.26 -3.07 15.88
CA GLY A 88 -2.53 -1.70 16.31
C GLY A 88 -2.31 -1.54 17.81
N GLY A 89 -2.47 -0.31 18.32
CA GLY A 89 -2.26 0.06 19.71
C GLY A 89 -0.89 0.68 19.95
N PHE A 90 -0.47 1.56 19.04
CA PHE A 90 0.79 2.31 19.07
C PHE A 90 0.52 3.83 19.05
N ALA A 91 1.25 4.59 18.26
CA ALA A 91 1.12 6.05 18.19
C ALA A 91 -0.30 6.52 17.84
N GLU A 92 -1.05 5.78 17.05
CA GLU A 92 -2.45 6.09 16.68
C GLU A 92 -3.41 6.02 17.88
N THR A 93 -3.05 5.30 18.94
CA THR A 93 -3.79 5.26 20.22
C THR A 93 -3.10 6.06 21.34
N GLY A 94 -2.03 6.80 21.00
CA GLY A 94 -1.27 7.63 21.92
C GLY A 94 -0.01 6.97 22.50
N ASP A 95 0.22 5.69 22.29
CA ASP A 95 1.41 4.97 22.78
C ASP A 95 2.61 5.15 21.84
N LYS A 96 3.16 6.35 21.85
CA LYS A 96 4.34 6.73 21.05
C LYS A 96 5.62 6.06 21.54
N ASP A 97 5.72 5.79 22.82
CA ASP A 97 6.91 5.19 23.43
C ASP A 97 7.06 3.74 22.98
N LEU A 98 5.97 2.97 22.94
CA LEU A 98 6.00 1.61 22.44
C LEU A 98 6.35 1.56 20.94
N GLN A 99 5.81 2.49 20.13
CA GLN A 99 6.20 2.58 18.72
C GLN A 99 7.67 2.90 18.56
N LYS A 100 8.19 3.82 19.37
CA LYS A 100 9.60 4.19 19.36
C LYS A 100 10.49 3.01 19.74
N GLU A 101 10.13 2.24 20.76
CA GLU A 101 10.87 1.04 21.18
C GLU A 101 11.03 0.06 20.00
N VAL A 102 9.95 -0.27 19.30
CA VAL A 102 9.99 -1.16 18.13
C VAL A 102 10.86 -0.57 17.01
N THR A 103 10.74 0.74 16.76
CA THR A 103 11.51 1.41 15.72
C THR A 103 13.00 1.44 16.04
N ASP A 104 13.37 1.69 17.29
CA ASP A 104 14.76 1.72 17.74
C ASP A 104 15.41 0.32 17.66
N LEU A 105 14.70 -0.74 18.08
CA LEU A 105 15.14 -2.12 17.94
C LEU A 105 15.40 -2.49 16.47
N ALA A 106 14.46 -2.15 15.60
CA ALA A 106 14.57 -2.43 14.18
C ALA A 106 15.73 -1.66 13.53
N ALA A 107 15.91 -0.37 13.88
CA ALA A 107 16.98 0.46 13.35
C ALA A 107 18.37 -0.03 13.77
N GLN A 108 18.55 -0.51 15.01
CA GLN A 108 19.81 -1.07 15.50
C GLN A 108 20.24 -2.33 14.76
N ALA A 109 19.28 -3.09 14.22
CA ALA A 109 19.53 -4.36 13.54
C ALA A 109 19.38 -4.28 12.01
N ASP A 110 19.15 -3.09 11.45
CA ASP A 110 18.80 -2.89 10.05
C ASP A 110 17.64 -3.81 9.60
N PHE A 111 16.61 -3.92 10.46
CA PHE A 111 15.46 -4.80 10.27
C PHE A 111 14.27 -4.04 9.71
N PRO A 112 13.98 -4.13 8.40
CA PRO A 112 12.87 -3.39 7.80
C PRO A 112 11.51 -3.98 8.19
N PHE A 113 10.53 -3.10 8.45
CA PHE A 113 9.15 -3.53 8.64
C PHE A 113 8.13 -2.53 8.06
N VAL A 114 6.99 -3.07 7.64
CA VAL A 114 5.81 -2.32 7.22
C VAL A 114 4.84 -2.21 8.40
N GLY A 115 4.27 -1.03 8.62
CA GLY A 115 3.37 -0.75 9.74
C GLY A 115 4.04 0.05 10.87
N PRO A 116 3.63 -0.11 12.13
CA PRO A 116 2.52 -0.94 12.64
C PRO A 116 1.14 -0.41 12.22
N ASN A 117 0.06 -1.06 12.71
CA ASN A 117 -1.31 -0.66 12.42
C ASN A 117 -1.60 -0.60 10.91
N CYS A 118 -1.27 -1.64 10.20
CA CYS A 118 -1.41 -1.73 8.75
C CYS A 118 -2.25 -2.93 8.32
N LEU A 119 -2.75 -2.90 7.08
CA LEU A 119 -3.40 -4.07 6.48
C LEU A 119 -2.35 -5.06 5.95
N GLY A 120 -1.19 -4.55 5.54
CA GLY A 120 -0.06 -5.34 5.08
C GLY A 120 0.23 -5.20 3.58
N ILE A 121 0.67 -6.30 2.97
CA ILE A 121 1.16 -6.36 1.60
C ILE A 121 0.32 -7.37 0.80
N TYR A 122 -0.07 -6.96 -0.40
CA TYR A 122 -0.59 -7.81 -1.44
C TYR A 122 0.33 -7.73 -2.66
N SER A 123 0.86 -8.85 -3.09
CA SER A 123 1.57 -9.00 -4.36
C SER A 123 0.94 -10.18 -5.10
N PRO A 124 0.29 -9.95 -6.25
CA PRO A 124 -0.36 -11.02 -7.01
C PRO A 124 0.63 -12.16 -7.30
N ASP A 125 0.15 -13.39 -7.18
CA ASP A 125 0.93 -14.61 -7.39
C ASP A 125 2.10 -14.85 -6.42
N ALA A 126 2.33 -13.97 -5.45
CA ALA A 126 3.46 -14.08 -4.51
C ALA A 126 3.01 -14.20 -3.04
N VAL A 127 2.28 -13.20 -2.52
CA VAL A 127 1.90 -13.14 -1.10
C VAL A 127 0.69 -12.22 -0.88
N ASP A 128 -0.13 -12.57 0.12
CA ASP A 128 -1.23 -11.74 0.58
C ASP A 128 -1.29 -11.77 2.12
N THR A 129 -0.76 -10.73 2.75
CA THR A 129 -0.75 -10.62 4.21
C THR A 129 -1.98 -9.91 4.78
N PHE A 130 -2.98 -9.56 3.95
CA PHE A 130 -4.21 -8.94 4.42
C PHE A 130 -4.99 -9.92 5.30
N PHE A 131 -5.45 -9.44 6.44
CA PHE A 131 -6.23 -10.28 7.37
C PHE A 131 -7.72 -10.40 7.00
N LEU A 132 -8.12 -9.83 5.86
CA LEU A 132 -9.48 -9.94 5.36
C LEU A 132 -9.68 -11.26 4.62
N PRO A 133 -10.80 -11.97 4.88
CA PRO A 133 -11.14 -13.19 4.14
C PRO A 133 -11.26 -12.93 2.64
N GLY A 134 -10.80 -13.89 1.82
CA GLY A 134 -10.78 -13.75 0.36
C GLY A 134 -12.16 -13.55 -0.28
N GLU A 135 -13.24 -13.92 0.41
CA GLU A 135 -14.61 -13.69 -0.02
C GLU A 135 -15.07 -12.23 0.17
N ARG A 136 -14.33 -11.43 0.95
CA ARG A 136 -14.66 -10.03 1.26
C ARG A 136 -13.88 -9.01 0.46
N ILE A 137 -12.90 -9.44 -0.33
CA ILE A 137 -12.10 -8.56 -1.18
C ILE A 137 -12.03 -9.14 -2.58
N ILE A 138 -12.39 -8.32 -3.57
CA ILE A 138 -12.07 -8.61 -4.97
C ILE A 138 -10.64 -8.10 -5.19
N HIS A 139 -9.71 -9.04 -5.39
CA HIS A 139 -8.32 -8.70 -5.65
C HIS A 139 -8.10 -8.36 -7.12
N PRO A 140 -7.42 -7.24 -7.44
CA PRO A 140 -6.96 -6.99 -8.79
C PRO A 140 -6.03 -8.11 -9.26
N LYS A 141 -6.08 -8.41 -10.55
CA LYS A 141 -5.13 -9.33 -11.18
C LYS A 141 -3.72 -8.71 -11.18
N LYS A 142 -2.73 -9.52 -11.52
CA LYS A 142 -1.38 -9.01 -11.79
C LYS A 142 -1.43 -7.97 -12.90
N GLY A 143 -0.78 -6.85 -12.66
CA GLY A 143 -0.68 -5.72 -13.58
C GLY A 143 0.52 -4.85 -13.26
N ASN A 144 0.41 -3.56 -13.53
CA ASN A 144 1.55 -2.67 -13.52
C ASN A 144 1.39 -1.42 -12.62
N ILE A 145 0.39 -1.41 -11.75
CA ILE A 145 0.20 -0.33 -10.78
C ILE A 145 0.79 -0.75 -9.44
N GLY A 146 1.75 0.01 -8.92
CA GLY A 146 2.17 -0.05 -7.54
C GLY A 146 1.31 0.87 -6.68
N PHE A 147 0.59 0.35 -5.69
CA PHE A 147 -0.28 1.17 -4.87
C PHE A 147 0.12 1.17 -3.40
N VAL A 148 0.34 2.34 -2.82
CA VAL A 148 0.71 2.54 -1.41
C VAL A 148 -0.36 3.37 -0.72
N SER A 149 -0.80 2.92 0.44
CA SER A 149 -1.81 3.64 1.22
C SER A 149 -1.44 3.72 2.70
N GLN A 150 -1.60 4.90 3.29
CA GLN A 150 -1.56 5.09 4.73
C GLN A 150 -2.79 4.47 5.42
N SER A 151 -3.92 4.39 4.70
CA SER A 151 -5.18 3.81 5.18
C SER A 151 -5.42 2.41 4.61
N GLY A 152 -5.65 1.43 5.47
CA GLY A 152 -6.03 0.08 5.06
C GLY A 152 -7.41 0.03 4.39
N GLY A 153 -8.38 0.82 4.88
CA GLY A 153 -9.73 0.89 4.30
C GLY A 153 -9.70 1.45 2.88
N VAL A 154 -9.05 2.59 2.66
CA VAL A 154 -8.90 3.18 1.32
C VAL A 154 -8.14 2.26 0.37
N LEU A 155 -7.14 1.53 0.87
CA LEU A 155 -6.44 0.55 0.05
C LEU A 155 -7.39 -0.53 -0.47
N VAL A 156 -8.23 -1.09 0.39
CA VAL A 156 -9.21 -2.12 0.00
C VAL A 156 -10.20 -1.58 -1.02
N ASP A 157 -10.79 -0.42 -0.76
CA ASP A 157 -11.78 0.20 -1.66
C ASP A 157 -11.17 0.51 -3.02
N GLN A 158 -9.95 1.00 -3.04
CA GLN A 158 -9.24 1.29 -4.29
C GLN A 158 -8.90 0.00 -5.06
N MET A 159 -8.51 -1.06 -4.38
CA MET A 159 -8.28 -2.37 -5.02
C MET A 159 -9.55 -2.93 -5.66
N VAL A 160 -10.70 -2.77 -4.99
CA VAL A 160 -12.00 -3.17 -5.57
C VAL A 160 -12.32 -2.35 -6.83
N LYS A 161 -12.03 -1.04 -6.83
CA LYS A 161 -12.22 -0.17 -8.00
C LYS A 161 -11.29 -0.59 -9.15
N PHE A 162 -10.02 -0.82 -8.87
CA PHE A 162 -9.06 -1.33 -9.87
C PHE A 162 -9.55 -2.65 -10.48
N ALA A 163 -9.93 -3.62 -9.65
CA ALA A 163 -10.43 -4.91 -10.12
C ALA A 163 -11.70 -4.77 -10.96
N GLY A 164 -12.64 -3.91 -10.55
CA GLY A 164 -13.89 -3.64 -11.26
C GLY A 164 -13.68 -3.02 -12.65
N GLN A 165 -12.59 -2.28 -12.85
CA GLN A 165 -12.22 -1.71 -14.15
C GLN A 165 -11.19 -2.55 -14.93
N GLY A 166 -10.85 -3.73 -14.43
CA GLY A 166 -9.89 -4.61 -15.09
C GLY A 166 -8.42 -4.15 -14.95
N ILE A 167 -8.15 -3.16 -14.10
CA ILE A 167 -6.81 -2.64 -13.84
C ILE A 167 -6.11 -3.60 -12.88
N GLY A 168 -4.90 -4.03 -13.24
CA GLY A 168 -4.07 -4.91 -12.42
C GLY A 168 -3.03 -4.15 -11.61
N VAL A 169 -2.61 -4.74 -10.48
CA VAL A 169 -1.55 -4.19 -9.64
C VAL A 169 -0.29 -5.05 -9.68
N SER A 170 0.88 -4.42 -9.58
CA SER A 170 2.15 -5.12 -9.32
C SER A 170 2.28 -5.48 -7.85
N ALA A 171 1.96 -4.53 -6.98
CA ALA A 171 1.79 -4.73 -5.54
C ALA A 171 0.90 -3.65 -4.94
N ALA A 172 0.26 -3.95 -3.81
CA ALA A 172 -0.47 -3.00 -2.99
C ALA A 172 0.01 -3.10 -1.53
N VAL A 173 0.37 -1.96 -0.94
CA VAL A 173 1.00 -1.89 0.38
C VAL A 173 0.26 -0.90 1.28
N SER A 174 -0.28 -1.39 2.39
CA SER A 174 -0.77 -0.54 3.47
C SER A 174 0.37 -0.30 4.45
N ILE A 175 0.84 0.94 4.56
CA ILE A 175 1.98 1.28 5.43
C ILE A 175 1.57 1.68 6.85
N GLY A 176 0.29 1.85 7.13
CA GLY A 176 -0.23 2.18 8.47
C GLY A 176 0.45 3.39 9.09
N ASN A 177 0.98 3.23 10.31
CA ASN A 177 1.72 4.29 11.01
C ASN A 177 3.06 4.64 10.38
N LYS A 178 3.51 3.91 9.34
CA LYS A 178 4.76 4.14 8.59
C LYS A 178 6.00 4.39 9.44
N ALA A 179 6.12 3.63 10.53
CA ALA A 179 7.18 3.86 11.51
C ALA A 179 8.60 3.52 10.98
N CYS A 180 8.70 2.57 10.04
CA CYS A 180 9.96 2.19 9.38
C CYS A 180 9.88 2.38 7.87
N ILE A 181 9.12 1.54 7.16
CA ILE A 181 8.92 1.71 5.70
C ILE A 181 7.89 2.82 5.47
N ARG A 182 8.27 3.79 4.63
CA ARG A 182 7.51 5.01 4.30
C ARG A 182 7.31 5.13 2.81
N GLU A 183 6.54 6.11 2.36
CA GLU A 183 6.28 6.40 0.95
C GLU A 183 7.58 6.56 0.14
N THR A 184 8.58 7.20 0.73
CA THR A 184 9.88 7.42 0.09
C THR A 184 10.60 6.12 -0.25
N HIS A 185 10.61 5.15 0.67
CA HIS A 185 11.19 3.82 0.43
C HIS A 185 10.39 3.06 -0.65
N MET A 186 9.07 3.29 -0.70
CA MET A 186 8.22 2.65 -1.70
C MET A 186 8.43 3.23 -3.11
N ILE A 187 8.73 4.54 -3.24
CA ILE A 187 9.17 5.10 -4.53
C ILE A 187 10.43 4.39 -5.01
N ASP A 188 11.45 4.30 -4.16
CA ASP A 188 12.73 3.67 -4.50
C ASP A 188 12.55 2.19 -4.90
N TRP A 189 11.68 1.47 -4.20
CA TRP A 189 11.40 0.07 -4.49
C TRP A 189 10.64 -0.11 -5.81
N PHE A 190 9.55 0.65 -6.02
CA PHE A 190 8.76 0.57 -7.24
C PHE A 190 9.51 1.10 -8.48
N GLU A 191 10.42 2.05 -8.30
CA GLU A 191 11.29 2.51 -9.40
C GLU A 191 12.13 1.36 -9.97
N GLN A 192 12.63 0.47 -9.11
CA GLN A 192 13.43 -0.69 -9.50
C GLN A 192 12.59 -1.89 -9.97
N ASP A 193 11.31 -1.96 -9.58
CA ASP A 193 10.45 -3.07 -9.96
C ASP A 193 10.03 -2.99 -11.43
N LEU A 194 10.53 -3.91 -12.26
CA LEU A 194 10.23 -3.98 -13.68
C LEU A 194 8.75 -4.25 -13.99
N GLY A 195 8.01 -4.80 -13.05
CA GLY A 195 6.57 -5.04 -13.15
C GLY A 195 5.73 -3.78 -13.00
N THR A 196 6.25 -2.74 -12.33
CA THR A 196 5.53 -1.50 -12.06
C THR A 196 5.77 -0.46 -13.16
N ARG A 197 4.70 0.18 -13.64
CA ARG A 197 4.75 1.29 -14.59
C ARG A 197 4.24 2.61 -14.00
N VAL A 198 3.31 2.56 -13.06
CA VAL A 198 2.74 3.72 -12.38
C VAL A 198 2.78 3.48 -10.88
N ILE A 199 3.13 4.51 -10.11
CA ILE A 199 3.14 4.44 -8.65
C ILE A 199 2.02 5.32 -8.14
N ALA A 200 1.09 4.77 -7.39
CA ALA A 200 -0.04 5.48 -6.83
C ALA A 200 0.05 5.54 -5.31
N PHE A 201 -0.31 6.68 -4.73
CA PHE A 201 -0.31 6.91 -3.29
C PHE A 201 -1.63 7.46 -2.79
N TYR A 202 -2.08 6.94 -1.64
CA TYR A 202 -3.02 7.64 -0.78
C TYR A 202 -2.25 8.18 0.43
N ILE A 203 -2.28 9.51 0.63
CA ILE A 203 -1.49 10.22 1.63
C ILE A 203 -2.40 11.06 2.53
N GLU A 204 -2.35 10.83 3.83
CA GLU A 204 -3.03 11.64 4.85
C GLU A 204 -2.13 12.78 5.33
N GLY A 205 -0.84 12.50 5.53
CA GLY A 205 0.14 13.49 5.96
C GLY A 205 1.56 13.01 5.89
N PHE A 206 2.47 13.95 6.01
CA PHE A 206 3.90 13.70 6.13
C PHE A 206 4.40 14.13 7.52
N GLU A 207 5.40 13.44 8.03
CA GLU A 207 6.15 13.89 9.18
C GLU A 207 7.10 15.05 8.81
N CYS A 208 7.75 15.63 9.82
CA CYS A 208 8.68 16.71 9.61
C CYS A 208 9.79 16.31 8.61
N ARG A 209 9.98 17.13 7.56
CA ARG A 209 10.94 16.94 6.45
C ARG A 209 10.62 15.81 5.48
N GLU A 210 9.71 14.92 5.78
CA GLU A 210 9.36 13.76 4.94
C GLU A 210 8.79 14.17 3.58
N GLY A 211 7.92 15.18 3.53
CA GLY A 211 7.40 15.70 2.26
C GLY A 211 8.49 16.23 1.33
N ARG A 212 9.56 16.82 1.87
CA ARG A 212 10.71 17.24 1.07
C ARG A 212 11.47 16.05 0.48
N GLU A 213 11.66 15.00 1.26
CA GLU A 213 12.31 13.78 0.78
C GLU A 213 11.44 13.04 -0.25
N PHE A 214 10.11 13.02 -0.05
CA PHE A 214 9.18 12.49 -1.02
C PHE A 214 9.32 13.19 -2.38
N ILE A 215 9.31 14.52 -2.40
CA ILE A 215 9.43 15.30 -3.63
C ILE A 215 10.79 15.10 -4.31
N LYS A 216 11.88 15.03 -3.57
CA LYS A 216 13.21 14.75 -4.15
C LYS A 216 13.22 13.42 -4.90
N ARG A 217 12.63 12.36 -4.30
CA ARG A 217 12.53 11.05 -4.95
C ARG A 217 11.55 11.06 -6.10
N ALA A 218 10.39 11.69 -5.94
CA ALA A 218 9.41 11.82 -7.01
C ALA A 218 10.01 12.54 -8.25
N HIS A 219 10.84 13.56 -8.03
CA HIS A 219 11.50 14.31 -9.11
C HIS A 219 12.51 13.46 -9.90
N THR A 220 13.17 12.50 -9.25
CA THR A 220 14.16 11.62 -9.88
C THR A 220 13.55 10.30 -10.39
N CYS A 221 12.34 9.98 -9.97
CA CYS A 221 11.61 8.79 -10.42
C CYS A 221 11.25 8.91 -11.89
N THR A 222 11.53 7.87 -12.67
CA THR A 222 11.23 7.83 -14.12
C THR A 222 9.79 7.38 -14.40
N LYS A 223 9.12 6.83 -13.38
CA LYS A 223 7.74 6.34 -13.48
C LYS A 223 6.76 7.42 -13.05
N PRO A 224 5.61 7.56 -13.72
CA PRO A 224 4.56 8.46 -13.28
C PRO A 224 4.12 8.18 -11.85
N ILE A 225 3.92 9.25 -11.08
CA ILE A 225 3.42 9.17 -9.71
C ILE A 225 2.05 9.86 -9.65
N VAL A 226 1.07 9.19 -9.06
CA VAL A 226 -0.28 9.71 -8.83
C VAL A 226 -0.52 9.75 -7.33
N VAL A 227 -1.04 10.86 -6.82
CA VAL A 227 -1.31 11.04 -5.39
C VAL A 227 -2.77 11.41 -5.17
N LEU A 228 -3.44 10.69 -4.30
CA LEU A 228 -4.71 11.08 -3.69
C LEU A 228 -4.44 11.59 -2.28
N LYS A 229 -4.59 12.91 -2.07
CA LYS A 229 -4.36 13.56 -0.78
C LYS A 229 -5.64 13.67 0.03
N ALA A 230 -5.63 13.15 1.26
CA ALA A 230 -6.67 13.41 2.25
C ALA A 230 -6.37 14.66 3.09
N GLY A 231 -7.39 15.23 3.73
CA GLY A 231 -7.22 16.42 4.57
C GLY A 231 -6.97 17.70 3.76
N LYS A 232 -7.74 17.91 2.68
CA LYS A 232 -7.66 19.11 1.83
C LYS A 232 -8.36 20.34 2.43
N THR A 233 -9.32 20.14 3.32
CA THR A 233 -10.13 21.19 3.95
C THR A 233 -9.89 21.23 5.46
N ALA A 234 -10.24 22.34 6.13
CA ALA A 234 -10.12 22.45 7.58
C ALA A 234 -10.85 21.31 8.34
N ARG A 235 -12.01 20.88 7.86
CA ARG A 235 -12.74 19.73 8.43
C ARG A 235 -12.05 18.40 8.13
N GLY A 236 -11.55 18.22 6.91
CA GLY A 236 -10.79 17.05 6.52
C GLY A 236 -9.47 16.94 7.29
N ILE A 237 -8.79 18.06 7.54
CA ILE A 237 -7.59 18.14 8.39
C ILE A 237 -7.92 17.68 9.82
N ALA A 238 -9.00 18.20 10.42
CA ALA A 238 -9.42 17.81 11.76
C ALA A 238 -9.76 16.31 11.84
N ALA A 239 -10.42 15.75 10.83
CA ALA A 239 -10.71 14.33 10.74
C ALA A 239 -9.43 13.48 10.61
N ALA A 240 -8.51 13.85 9.71
CA ALA A 240 -7.24 13.15 9.52
C ALA A 240 -6.37 13.19 10.80
N SER A 241 -6.30 14.34 11.49
CA SER A 241 -5.52 14.49 12.73
C SER A 241 -6.06 13.65 13.91
N SER A 242 -7.35 13.30 13.90
CA SER A 242 -7.92 12.38 14.89
C SER A 242 -7.62 10.91 14.57
N HIS A 243 -7.21 10.59 13.35
CA HIS A 243 -6.97 9.24 12.85
C HIS A 243 -5.48 8.87 12.80
N THR A 244 -4.62 9.84 12.58
CA THR A 244 -3.18 9.63 12.46
C THR A 244 -2.40 10.66 13.29
N ALA A 245 -1.25 10.26 13.82
CA ALA A 245 -0.35 11.16 14.54
C ALA A 245 0.36 12.19 13.63
N SER A 246 0.06 12.17 12.31
CA SER A 246 0.68 13.04 11.32
C SER A 246 0.09 14.45 11.33
N VAL A 247 0.96 15.46 11.24
CA VAL A 247 0.56 16.87 11.14
C VAL A 247 0.10 17.15 9.72
N ALA A 248 -1.16 17.52 9.54
CA ALA A 248 -1.66 17.98 8.24
C ALA A 248 -1.02 19.34 7.91
N GLY A 249 -0.22 19.36 6.86
CA GLY A 249 0.36 20.60 6.30
C GLY A 249 -0.67 21.44 5.53
N ASP A 250 -0.27 22.64 5.09
CA ASP A 250 -1.09 23.46 4.19
C ASP A 250 -1.27 22.74 2.84
N TYR A 251 -2.53 22.41 2.54
CA TYR A 251 -2.88 21.70 1.30
C TYR A 251 -2.49 22.48 0.04
N ARG A 252 -2.61 23.82 0.04
CA ARG A 252 -2.22 24.64 -1.13
C ARG A 252 -0.74 24.52 -1.43
N VAL A 253 0.09 24.52 -0.39
CA VAL A 253 1.53 24.31 -0.53
C VAL A 253 1.81 22.91 -1.06
N PHE A 254 1.12 21.89 -0.53
CA PHE A 254 1.24 20.52 -1.02
C PHE A 254 0.91 20.42 -2.51
N SER A 255 -0.27 20.88 -2.93
CA SER A 255 -0.74 20.78 -4.32
C SER A 255 0.18 21.55 -5.30
N GLN A 256 0.61 22.76 -4.94
CA GLN A 256 1.54 23.53 -5.78
C GLN A 256 2.89 22.81 -5.96
N ILE A 257 3.42 22.21 -4.91
CA ILE A 257 4.67 21.46 -4.98
C ILE A 257 4.50 20.20 -5.84
N MET A 258 3.39 19.45 -5.70
CA MET A 258 3.11 18.29 -6.54
C MET A 258 3.05 18.68 -8.03
N ALA A 259 2.31 19.72 -8.36
CA ALA A 259 2.21 20.23 -9.73
C ALA A 259 3.59 20.68 -10.29
N GLN A 260 4.40 21.36 -9.48
CA GLN A 260 5.73 21.83 -9.87
C GLN A 260 6.70 20.69 -10.21
N HIS A 261 6.49 19.51 -9.61
CA HIS A 261 7.32 18.33 -9.82
C HIS A 261 6.66 17.24 -10.68
N CYS A 262 5.62 17.61 -11.43
CA CYS A 262 4.90 16.71 -12.35
C CYS A 262 4.32 15.46 -11.66
N VAL A 263 3.97 15.55 -10.39
CA VAL A 263 3.20 14.54 -9.68
C VAL A 263 1.72 14.77 -9.95
N ALA A 264 1.03 13.80 -10.52
CA ALA A 264 -0.40 13.91 -10.79
C ALA A 264 -1.20 13.83 -9.48
N GLU A 265 -2.01 14.84 -9.20
CA GLU A 265 -2.89 14.84 -8.02
C GLU A 265 -4.32 14.50 -8.43
N ALA A 266 -4.87 13.46 -7.85
CA ALA A 266 -6.27 13.07 -8.01
C ALA A 266 -7.12 13.70 -6.90
N ASP A 267 -8.34 14.14 -7.24
CA ASP A 267 -9.29 14.69 -6.27
C ASP A 267 -10.16 13.62 -5.64
N THR A 268 -10.38 12.55 -6.36
CA THR A 268 -11.23 11.43 -5.96
C THR A 268 -10.55 10.08 -6.22
N GLU A 269 -11.05 9.04 -5.59
CA GLU A 269 -10.60 7.66 -5.85
C GLU A 269 -10.89 7.20 -7.28
N TYR A 270 -11.93 7.76 -7.93
CA TYR A 270 -12.22 7.48 -9.33
C TYR A 270 -11.21 8.14 -10.26
N GLU A 271 -10.82 9.38 -9.98
CA GLU A 271 -9.75 10.04 -10.71
C GLU A 271 -8.41 9.33 -10.51
N LEU A 272 -8.09 8.90 -9.28
CA LEU A 272 -6.90 8.06 -9.03
C LEU A 272 -6.90 6.84 -9.94
N THR A 273 -8.05 6.15 -10.06
CA THR A 273 -8.19 4.98 -10.93
C THR A 273 -7.96 5.34 -12.40
N SER A 274 -8.62 6.40 -12.88
CA SER A 274 -8.52 6.85 -14.28
C SER A 274 -7.12 7.33 -14.64
N PHE A 275 -6.44 8.05 -13.73
CA PHE A 275 -5.06 8.50 -13.94
C PHE A 275 -4.09 7.32 -13.98
N CYS A 276 -4.26 6.35 -13.08
CA CYS A 276 -3.45 5.13 -13.11
C CYS A 276 -3.63 4.36 -14.42
N GLU A 277 -4.85 4.21 -14.90
CA GLU A 277 -5.16 3.56 -16.17
C GLU A 277 -4.49 4.30 -17.34
N ALA A 278 -4.76 5.59 -17.48
CA ALA A 278 -4.21 6.40 -18.55
C ALA A 278 -2.67 6.39 -18.58
N LEU A 279 -2.02 6.61 -17.43
CA LEU A 279 -0.57 6.65 -17.32
C LEU A 279 0.08 5.26 -17.49
N SER A 280 -0.64 4.18 -17.18
CA SER A 280 -0.15 2.83 -17.45
C SER A 280 -0.05 2.52 -18.95
N CYS A 281 -0.94 3.12 -19.74
CA CYS A 281 -0.94 3.01 -21.20
C CYS A 281 0.01 4.04 -21.86
N TYR A 282 0.04 5.26 -21.32
CA TYR A 282 0.76 6.41 -21.87
C TYR A 282 1.70 7.05 -20.84
N PRO A 283 2.77 6.34 -20.39
CA PRO A 283 3.61 6.82 -19.28
C PRO A 283 4.38 8.11 -19.59
N LYS A 284 4.53 8.46 -20.85
CA LYS A 284 5.17 9.72 -21.30
C LYS A 284 4.17 10.84 -21.59
N GLY A 285 2.87 10.60 -21.29
CA GLY A 285 1.79 11.49 -21.66
C GLY A 285 1.46 11.41 -23.16
N SER A 286 0.63 12.34 -23.63
CA SER A 286 0.27 12.49 -25.02
C SER A 286 0.63 13.90 -25.51
N SER A 287 0.65 14.09 -26.83
CA SER A 287 0.88 15.39 -27.46
C SER A 287 -0.29 16.38 -27.25
N GLY A 288 -1.36 15.94 -26.58
CA GLY A 288 -2.60 16.72 -26.44
C GLY A 288 -3.54 16.58 -27.65
N HIS A 289 -3.16 15.84 -28.68
CA HIS A 289 -4.02 15.56 -29.83
C HIS A 289 -4.76 14.24 -29.64
N ILE A 290 -6.08 14.26 -29.72
CA ILE A 290 -6.94 13.09 -29.46
C ILE A 290 -7.79 12.79 -30.72
N GLY A 291 -7.78 11.52 -31.14
CA GLY A 291 -8.73 11.01 -32.13
C GLY A 291 -9.89 10.30 -31.43
N ILE A 292 -11.12 10.66 -31.78
CA ILE A 292 -12.32 10.03 -31.23
C ILE A 292 -12.91 9.07 -32.26
N VAL A 293 -13.03 7.81 -31.91
CA VAL A 293 -13.74 6.78 -32.68
C VAL A 293 -14.90 6.24 -31.86
N SER A 294 -16.12 6.46 -32.30
CA SER A 294 -17.33 6.04 -31.57
C SER A 294 -18.40 5.54 -32.52
N LEU A 295 -19.07 4.43 -32.15
CA LEU A 295 -20.25 3.94 -32.83
C LEU A 295 -21.52 4.73 -32.48
N SER A 296 -21.49 5.52 -31.41
CA SER A 296 -22.59 6.37 -30.94
C SER A 296 -22.23 7.84 -31.10
N GLY A 297 -23.00 8.56 -31.92
CA GLY A 297 -22.85 9.98 -32.12
C GLY A 297 -22.89 10.76 -30.79
N GLY A 298 -23.80 10.44 -29.89
CA GLY A 298 -23.92 11.07 -28.57
C GLY A 298 -22.68 10.89 -27.70
N HIS A 299 -22.08 9.71 -27.68
CA HIS A 299 -20.82 9.48 -26.95
C HIS A 299 -19.65 10.25 -27.60
N GLY A 300 -19.65 10.40 -28.92
CA GLY A 300 -18.68 11.22 -29.64
C GLY A 300 -18.74 12.69 -29.21
N VAL A 301 -19.95 13.25 -29.08
CA VAL A 301 -20.17 14.64 -28.63
C VAL A 301 -19.68 14.81 -27.19
N VAL A 302 -20.05 13.93 -26.26
CA VAL A 302 -19.61 13.98 -24.87
C VAL A 302 -18.08 13.92 -24.76
N ALA A 303 -17.45 13.05 -25.56
CA ALA A 303 -15.99 12.93 -25.58
C ALA A 303 -15.32 14.21 -26.13
N ALA A 304 -15.90 14.81 -27.18
CA ALA A 304 -15.39 16.06 -27.74
C ALA A 304 -15.50 17.22 -26.75
N ASP A 305 -16.63 17.34 -26.04
CA ASP A 305 -16.82 18.34 -25.00
C ASP A 305 -15.79 18.18 -23.86
N ALA A 306 -15.55 16.94 -23.44
CA ALA A 306 -14.53 16.62 -22.42
C ALA A 306 -13.12 17.01 -22.90
N CYS A 307 -12.75 16.73 -24.14
CA CYS A 307 -11.46 17.14 -24.72
C CYS A 307 -11.33 18.68 -24.68
N GLY A 308 -12.35 19.41 -25.16
CA GLY A 308 -12.35 20.87 -25.15
C GLY A 308 -12.25 21.46 -23.74
N HIS A 309 -12.95 20.87 -22.76
CA HIS A 309 -12.91 21.30 -21.36
C HIS A 309 -11.52 21.15 -20.74
N HIS A 310 -10.79 20.12 -21.13
CA HIS A 310 -9.44 19.82 -20.64
C HIS A 310 -8.31 20.34 -21.53
N GLY A 311 -8.62 21.18 -22.54
CA GLY A 311 -7.61 21.77 -23.42
C GLY A 311 -6.92 20.76 -24.35
N LEU A 312 -7.57 19.65 -24.62
CA LEU A 312 -7.11 18.67 -25.60
C LEU A 312 -7.63 19.05 -26.99
N ASP A 313 -6.78 18.92 -28.02
CA ASP A 313 -7.11 19.21 -29.39
C ASP A 313 -7.60 17.98 -30.14
N ILE A 314 -8.64 18.14 -30.97
CA ILE A 314 -9.16 17.10 -31.86
C ILE A 314 -8.88 17.56 -33.28
N PRO A 315 -7.74 17.17 -33.87
CA PRO A 315 -7.38 17.60 -35.21
C PRO A 315 -8.35 17.05 -36.28
N GLU A 316 -8.60 17.83 -37.32
CA GLU A 316 -9.33 17.35 -38.48
C GLU A 316 -8.56 16.20 -39.14
N ILE A 317 -9.30 15.11 -39.42
CA ILE A 317 -8.76 13.97 -40.14
C ILE A 317 -8.64 14.39 -41.61
N ALA A 318 -7.42 14.42 -42.15
CA ALA A 318 -7.22 14.72 -43.57
C ALA A 318 -7.92 13.66 -44.43
N GLU A 319 -8.74 14.10 -45.39
CA GLU A 319 -9.26 13.24 -46.43
C GLU A 319 -8.09 12.71 -47.26
N GLN A 320 -8.00 11.36 -47.37
CA GLN A 320 -7.01 10.72 -48.24
C GLN A 320 -7.54 10.56 -49.64
#